data_83aa05dc80df25e745396c47b8eabb37
#
_entry.id   83aa05dc80df25e745396c47b8eabb37
#
_cell.length_a   1.000
_cell.length_b   1.000
_cell.length_c   1.000
_cell.angle_alpha   90.00
_cell.angle_beta   90.00
_cell.angle_gamma   90.00
#
_symmetry.space_group_name_H-M   'P 1'
#
loop_
_entity.id
_entity.type
_entity.pdbx_description
1 polymer ?
#
loop_
_entity_poly.entity_id
_entity_poly.type
_entity_poly.pdbx_seq_one_letter_code
_entity_poly.pdbx_strand_id
1 'polypeptide(L)'
;MENLSNDKNIKFWINGKTEKSLFTLKINQKINTLKKLKEYINNEKNSTKGIEKIKIYNEKGMEIDDADVENLINDELLYISFDNSKFNILNYVNQYEIIKPIKSGGYGEVLLGKNVLTNKVISIKRINIKGFSTNDLYNFSRETLYLSNLKHKNIIKMYCSYQYKDYLYNVMDYAEGGELTQLINSDIEIPENKIKDIFKQIIEGVKFIHSKNVIHRDLKPNNILFLDKEKTHVVIIDFGISGISNGLNKEIIQAGTFKFTPPEILSKNNFQSSNKIDIWSLGVILYLMYFKKYPFDGINDKEIRKKVERDELKFPIGIKIRKSLVNLLRGMFEKNAKRRIDCNDILFDLYFNDDSDEFEIFKNEVNKRKFRVIPDLNININDCSQVNTDKSKSSKNSNVRSFRKKNPFNI
;
A
#
# COMPACT_ATOMS: atom_id res chain seq x y z
N MET A 1 12.09 46.39 -22.11
CA MET A 1 11.62 45.44 -21.08
C MET A 1 10.29 44.91 -21.57
N GLU A 2 10.30 43.73 -22.20
CA GLU A 2 9.07 43.05 -22.62
C GLU A 2 8.29 42.66 -21.36
N ASN A 3 7.08 43.21 -21.24
CA ASN A 3 6.13 42.78 -20.24
C ASN A 3 5.79 41.31 -20.58
N LEU A 4 6.44 40.36 -19.93
CA LEU A 4 6.01 38.96 -19.89
C LEU A 4 4.59 38.97 -19.36
N SER A 5 3.62 38.78 -20.26
CA SER A 5 2.22 38.65 -19.88
C SER A 5 2.10 37.38 -19.01
N ASN A 6 1.77 37.55 -17.73
CA ASN A 6 1.48 36.46 -16.79
C ASN A 6 0.14 35.77 -17.10
N ASP A 7 -0.20 35.68 -18.39
CA ASP A 7 -1.42 35.06 -18.85
C ASP A 7 -1.31 33.54 -18.74
N LYS A 8 -2.40 32.90 -18.31
CA LYS A 8 -2.50 31.45 -18.13
C LYS A 8 -3.44 30.87 -19.19
N ASN A 9 -3.06 29.76 -19.79
CA ASN A 9 -3.95 28.99 -20.65
C ASN A 9 -4.75 28.02 -19.78
N ILE A 10 -6.06 28.17 -19.73
CA ILE A 10 -6.94 27.29 -18.96
C ILE A 10 -7.77 26.46 -19.93
N LYS A 11 -7.80 25.14 -19.67
CA LYS A 11 -8.57 24.18 -20.47
C LYS A 11 -9.94 23.98 -19.85
N PHE A 12 -10.99 24.10 -20.65
CA PHE A 12 -12.37 23.90 -20.22
C PHE A 12 -12.98 22.73 -20.98
N TRP A 13 -13.52 21.78 -20.24
CA TRP A 13 -14.27 20.65 -20.77
C TRP A 13 -15.75 20.84 -20.50
N ILE A 14 -16.59 20.79 -21.55
CA ILE A 14 -18.04 20.92 -21.35
C ILE A 14 -18.58 19.73 -20.58
N ASN A 15 -19.23 20.02 -19.48
CA ASN A 15 -19.72 19.06 -18.48
C ASN A 15 -20.55 17.92 -19.11
N GLY A 16 -20.15 16.67 -18.90
CA GLY A 16 -20.80 15.48 -19.42
C GLY A 16 -20.58 15.18 -20.90
N LYS A 17 -19.77 15.96 -21.60
CA LYS A 17 -19.44 15.74 -23.02
C LYS A 17 -18.12 14.96 -23.22
N THR A 18 -17.75 14.71 -24.46
CA THR A 18 -16.49 14.04 -24.84
C THR A 18 -15.35 15.05 -25.01
N GLU A 19 -14.11 14.56 -25.24
CA GLU A 19 -12.92 15.39 -25.48
C GLU A 19 -13.09 16.41 -26.62
N LYS A 20 -13.95 16.14 -27.62
CA LYS A 20 -14.28 17.08 -28.70
C LYS A 20 -14.91 18.38 -28.20
N SER A 21 -15.34 18.40 -26.96
CA SER A 21 -15.93 19.59 -26.29
C SER A 21 -14.91 20.36 -25.46
N LEU A 22 -13.62 20.02 -25.55
CA LEU A 22 -12.53 20.74 -24.89
C LEU A 22 -12.23 22.04 -25.65
N PHE A 23 -12.02 23.12 -24.92
CA PHE A 23 -11.50 24.38 -25.45
C PHE A 23 -10.54 25.03 -24.46
N THR A 24 -9.68 25.89 -24.95
CA THR A 24 -8.71 26.61 -24.12
C THR A 24 -8.97 28.12 -24.22
N LEU A 25 -8.91 28.82 -23.08
CA LEU A 25 -8.98 30.26 -23.02
C LEU A 25 -7.71 30.81 -22.35
N LYS A 26 -7.25 31.94 -22.84
CA LYS A 26 -6.11 32.68 -22.27
C LYS A 26 -6.64 33.66 -21.23
N ILE A 27 -6.35 33.40 -19.96
CA ILE A 27 -6.84 34.20 -18.84
C ILE A 27 -5.72 35.10 -18.33
N ASN A 28 -5.99 36.40 -18.27
CA ASN A 28 -5.05 37.38 -17.75
C ASN A 28 -5.32 37.67 -16.25
N GLN A 29 -4.40 38.35 -15.59
CA GLN A 29 -4.46 38.64 -14.15
C GLN A 29 -5.66 39.53 -13.72
N LYS A 30 -6.34 40.21 -14.65
CA LYS A 30 -7.53 41.00 -14.33
C LYS A 30 -8.75 40.15 -14.04
N ILE A 31 -8.73 38.88 -14.46
CA ILE A 31 -9.78 37.90 -14.23
C ILE A 31 -9.42 37.16 -12.91
N ASN A 32 -9.71 37.78 -11.80
CA ASN A 32 -9.35 37.30 -10.46
C ASN A 32 -10.57 36.94 -9.59
N THR A 33 -11.78 36.93 -10.15
CA THR A 33 -12.99 36.49 -9.48
C THR A 33 -13.80 35.54 -10.36
N LEU A 34 -14.58 34.66 -9.75
CA LEU A 34 -15.43 33.72 -10.45
C LEU A 34 -16.47 34.45 -11.36
N LYS A 35 -16.98 35.59 -10.90
CA LYS A 35 -17.91 36.42 -11.70
C LYS A 35 -17.24 36.90 -13.00
N LYS A 36 -16.03 37.49 -12.92
CA LYS A 36 -15.27 37.95 -14.09
C LYS A 36 -14.90 36.79 -15.03
N LEU A 37 -14.55 35.65 -14.46
CA LEU A 37 -14.27 34.43 -15.25
C LEU A 37 -15.50 33.98 -16.01
N LYS A 38 -16.67 33.94 -15.39
CA LYS A 38 -17.93 33.58 -16.05
C LYS A 38 -18.32 34.56 -17.13
N GLU A 39 -18.16 35.89 -16.89
CA GLU A 39 -18.42 36.95 -17.87
C GLU A 39 -17.49 36.79 -19.07
N TYR A 40 -16.19 36.57 -18.84
CA TYR A 40 -15.20 36.38 -19.90
C TYR A 40 -15.52 35.15 -20.76
N ILE A 41 -15.79 34.00 -20.13
CA ILE A 41 -16.17 32.77 -20.85
C ILE A 41 -17.46 32.97 -21.65
N ASN A 42 -18.44 33.63 -21.07
CA ASN A 42 -19.73 33.87 -21.72
C ASN A 42 -19.58 34.69 -23.00
N ASN A 43 -18.72 35.73 -22.96
CA ASN A 43 -18.41 36.57 -24.11
C ASN A 43 -17.62 35.81 -25.18
N GLU A 44 -16.56 35.11 -24.80
CA GLU A 44 -15.72 34.32 -25.74
C GLU A 44 -16.51 33.19 -26.46
N LYS A 45 -17.51 32.65 -25.79
CA LYS A 45 -18.34 31.56 -26.35
C LYS A 45 -19.63 32.05 -26.98
N ASN A 46 -19.88 33.37 -27.03
CA ASN A 46 -21.13 33.97 -27.54
C ASN A 46 -22.37 33.27 -26.97
N SER A 47 -22.31 32.92 -25.68
CA SER A 47 -23.39 32.19 -25.02
C SER A 47 -24.59 33.14 -24.81
N THR A 48 -25.75 32.72 -25.27
CA THR A 48 -27.01 33.45 -25.03
C THR A 48 -27.62 33.19 -23.65
N LYS A 49 -26.99 32.29 -22.88
CA LYS A 49 -27.42 31.91 -21.53
C LYS A 49 -26.81 32.90 -20.54
N GLY A 50 -27.58 33.32 -19.53
CA GLY A 50 -27.05 34.21 -18.51
C GLY A 50 -25.90 33.61 -17.71
N ILE A 51 -24.99 34.46 -17.21
CA ILE A 51 -23.81 34.04 -16.44
C ILE A 51 -24.17 33.27 -15.14
N GLU A 52 -25.34 33.46 -14.64
CA GLU A 52 -25.90 32.76 -13.46
C GLU A 52 -26.12 31.24 -13.72
N LYS A 53 -26.24 30.83 -14.99
CA LYS A 53 -26.38 29.43 -15.41
C LYS A 53 -25.02 28.74 -15.62
N ILE A 54 -23.92 29.51 -15.59
CA ILE A 54 -22.59 28.97 -15.74
C ILE A 54 -22.11 28.44 -14.42
N LYS A 55 -21.77 27.16 -14.36
CA LYS A 55 -21.06 26.52 -13.24
C LYS A 55 -19.73 26.00 -13.73
N ILE A 56 -18.71 26.16 -12.89
CA ILE A 56 -17.35 25.71 -13.17
C ILE A 56 -16.90 24.81 -12.03
N TYR A 57 -16.31 23.67 -12.38
CA TYR A 57 -15.89 22.65 -11.44
C TYR A 57 -14.41 22.34 -11.64
N ASN A 58 -13.71 22.07 -10.54
CA ASN A 58 -12.34 21.59 -10.57
C ASN A 58 -12.27 20.10 -10.94
N GLU A 59 -11.06 19.54 -11.00
CA GLU A 59 -10.81 18.12 -11.30
C GLU A 59 -11.47 17.14 -10.32
N LYS A 60 -11.83 17.58 -9.11
CA LYS A 60 -12.53 16.79 -8.10
C LYS A 60 -14.06 16.89 -8.19
N GLY A 61 -14.57 17.62 -9.17
CA GLY A 61 -16.02 17.85 -9.36
C GLY A 61 -16.62 18.84 -8.33
N MET A 62 -15.79 19.60 -7.61
CA MET A 62 -16.24 20.65 -6.71
C MET A 62 -16.40 21.95 -7.49
N GLU A 63 -17.50 22.70 -7.24
CA GLU A 63 -17.69 24.02 -7.81
C GLU A 63 -16.60 24.96 -7.26
N ILE A 64 -15.92 25.69 -8.15
CA ILE A 64 -14.84 26.59 -7.78
C ILE A 64 -15.37 27.92 -7.24
N ASP A 65 -14.55 28.56 -6.40
CA ASP A 65 -14.83 29.88 -5.82
C ASP A 65 -13.80 30.95 -6.29
N ASP A 66 -13.86 32.14 -5.72
CA ASP A 66 -12.96 33.22 -6.05
C ASP A 66 -11.49 32.90 -5.72
N ALA A 67 -11.24 32.20 -4.60
CA ALA A 67 -9.89 31.81 -4.21
C ALA A 67 -9.30 30.78 -5.15
N ASP A 68 -10.11 29.86 -5.69
CA ASP A 68 -9.68 28.92 -6.72
C ASP A 68 -9.28 29.65 -8.00
N VAL A 69 -10.04 30.70 -8.41
CA VAL A 69 -9.75 31.49 -9.62
C VAL A 69 -8.42 32.22 -9.52
N GLU A 70 -8.11 32.80 -8.36
CA GLU A 70 -6.82 33.47 -8.11
C GLU A 70 -5.63 32.51 -8.22
N ASN A 71 -5.83 31.25 -7.79
CA ASN A 71 -4.79 30.23 -7.72
C ASN A 71 -4.72 29.32 -8.95
N LEU A 72 -5.49 29.59 -10.03
CA LEU A 72 -5.40 28.82 -11.26
C LEU A 72 -3.95 28.77 -11.81
N ILE A 73 -3.55 27.59 -12.28
CA ILE A 73 -2.25 27.35 -12.89
C ILE A 73 -2.35 27.18 -14.39
N ASN A 74 -1.25 27.41 -15.10
CA ASN A 74 -1.20 27.23 -16.57
C ASN A 74 -1.54 25.76 -16.91
N ASP A 75 -2.33 25.56 -18.00
CA ASP A 75 -2.80 24.27 -18.49
C ASP A 75 -3.74 23.50 -17.54
N GLU A 76 -4.28 24.15 -16.52
CA GLU A 76 -5.27 23.54 -15.63
C GLU A 76 -6.53 23.17 -16.39
N LEU A 77 -7.14 22.03 -16.01
CA LEU A 77 -8.38 21.54 -16.57
C LEU A 77 -9.55 21.84 -15.62
N LEU A 78 -10.54 22.57 -16.13
CA LEU A 78 -11.80 22.82 -15.45
C LEU A 78 -12.95 22.22 -16.26
N TYR A 79 -14.04 21.84 -15.58
CA TYR A 79 -15.26 21.38 -16.22
C TYR A 79 -16.32 22.49 -16.14
N ILE A 80 -16.99 22.77 -17.24
CA ILE A 80 -17.95 23.87 -17.33
C ILE A 80 -19.33 23.41 -17.77
N SER A 81 -20.36 23.88 -17.05
CA SER A 81 -21.76 23.77 -17.42
C SER A 81 -22.29 25.15 -17.85
N PHE A 82 -23.07 25.19 -18.92
CA PHE A 82 -23.77 26.37 -19.39
C PHE A 82 -25.28 26.33 -19.11
N ASP A 83 -25.76 25.34 -18.37
CA ASP A 83 -27.19 25.09 -18.11
C ASP A 83 -27.51 24.86 -16.64
N ASN A 84 -26.62 25.30 -15.76
CA ASN A 84 -26.71 25.11 -14.32
C ASN A 84 -26.67 23.63 -13.87
N SER A 85 -26.30 22.69 -14.75
CA SER A 85 -26.22 21.29 -14.37
C SER A 85 -25.11 21.04 -13.35
N LYS A 86 -25.36 20.09 -12.44
CA LYS A 86 -24.33 19.61 -11.50
C LYS A 86 -23.22 18.90 -12.25
N PHE A 87 -22.05 18.73 -11.58
CA PHE A 87 -20.94 17.97 -12.13
C PHE A 87 -21.40 16.60 -12.63
N ASN A 88 -21.01 16.24 -13.85
CA ASN A 88 -21.41 15.00 -14.45
C ASN A 88 -20.29 13.96 -14.39
N ILE A 89 -20.60 12.82 -13.79
CA ILE A 89 -19.64 11.71 -13.63
C ILE A 89 -19.06 11.22 -14.98
N LEU A 90 -19.75 11.44 -16.11
CA LEU A 90 -19.26 11.12 -17.44
C LEU A 90 -18.00 11.90 -17.81
N ASN A 91 -17.69 13.00 -17.13
CA ASN A 91 -16.42 13.70 -17.29
C ASN A 91 -15.24 12.77 -17.01
N TYR A 92 -15.31 12.00 -15.91
CA TYR A 92 -14.28 11.03 -15.55
C TYR A 92 -14.30 9.82 -16.48
N VAL A 93 -15.50 9.28 -16.77
CA VAL A 93 -15.63 8.11 -17.66
C VAL A 93 -15.05 8.39 -19.04
N ASN A 94 -15.28 9.59 -19.59
CA ASN A 94 -14.80 9.97 -20.91
C ASN A 94 -13.32 10.41 -20.93
N GLN A 95 -12.76 10.76 -19.77
CA GLN A 95 -11.37 11.24 -19.68
C GLN A 95 -10.36 10.10 -19.66
N TYR A 96 -10.78 8.88 -19.26
CA TYR A 96 -9.85 7.76 -19.09
C TYR A 96 -10.24 6.57 -19.96
N GLU A 97 -9.34 6.22 -20.88
CA GLU A 97 -9.46 5.04 -21.72
C GLU A 97 -8.82 3.84 -21.04
N ILE A 98 -9.52 2.71 -20.99
CA ILE A 98 -9.00 1.44 -20.46
C ILE A 98 -8.28 0.71 -21.60
N ILE A 99 -7.01 0.34 -21.38
CA ILE A 99 -6.18 -0.36 -22.38
C ILE A 99 -6.26 -1.87 -22.15
N LYS A 100 -5.95 -2.34 -20.94
CA LYS A 100 -5.93 -3.77 -20.61
C LYS A 100 -5.93 -4.01 -19.10
N PRO A 101 -6.33 -5.19 -18.62
CA PRO A 101 -6.12 -5.59 -17.24
C PRO A 101 -4.63 -5.80 -16.93
N ILE A 102 -4.20 -5.44 -15.72
CA ILE A 102 -2.86 -5.68 -15.19
C ILE A 102 -2.90 -6.79 -14.15
N LYS A 103 -3.85 -6.72 -13.21
CA LYS A 103 -3.96 -7.63 -12.06
C LYS A 103 -5.42 -7.79 -11.67
N SER A 104 -5.82 -9.02 -11.33
CA SER A 104 -7.13 -9.34 -10.76
C SER A 104 -6.95 -9.94 -9.39
N GLY A 105 -7.83 -9.62 -8.45
CA GLY A 105 -7.79 -10.11 -7.07
C GLY A 105 -9.16 -10.11 -6.42
N GLY A 106 -9.24 -10.56 -5.16
CA GLY A 106 -10.50 -10.71 -4.43
C GLY A 106 -11.30 -9.41 -4.23
N TYR A 107 -10.64 -8.26 -4.30
CA TYR A 107 -11.27 -6.94 -4.11
C TYR A 107 -11.49 -6.17 -5.40
N GLY A 108 -11.29 -6.79 -6.57
CA GLY A 108 -11.45 -6.13 -7.86
C GLY A 108 -10.26 -6.34 -8.78
N GLU A 109 -10.15 -5.49 -9.77
CA GLU A 109 -9.10 -5.55 -10.78
C GLU A 109 -8.37 -4.23 -10.91
N VAL A 110 -7.10 -4.30 -11.29
CA VAL A 110 -6.27 -3.15 -11.65
C VAL A 110 -6.10 -3.18 -13.17
N LEU A 111 -6.44 -2.07 -13.79
CA LEU A 111 -6.41 -1.90 -15.25
C LEU A 111 -5.33 -0.87 -15.60
N LEU A 112 -4.64 -1.12 -16.72
CA LEU A 112 -3.84 -0.10 -17.39
C LEU A 112 -4.80 0.79 -18.18
N GLY A 113 -4.63 2.08 -18.04
CA GLY A 113 -5.41 3.07 -18.78
C GLY A 113 -4.56 4.24 -19.23
N LYS A 114 -5.20 5.16 -19.91
CA LYS A 114 -4.59 6.37 -20.43
C LYS A 114 -5.55 7.55 -20.28
N ASN A 115 -5.04 8.69 -19.85
CA ASN A 115 -5.78 9.94 -19.89
C ASN A 115 -5.82 10.43 -21.35
N VAL A 116 -6.99 10.58 -21.93
CA VAL A 116 -7.16 10.93 -23.36
C VAL A 116 -6.67 12.33 -23.70
N LEU A 117 -6.57 13.24 -22.71
CA LEU A 117 -6.10 14.62 -22.92
C LEU A 117 -4.59 14.75 -22.89
N THR A 118 -3.95 14.06 -21.92
CA THR A 118 -2.52 14.22 -21.65
C THR A 118 -1.70 13.08 -22.21
N ASN A 119 -2.33 12.02 -22.70
CA ASN A 119 -1.72 10.74 -23.08
C ASN A 119 -0.96 10.07 -21.93
N LYS A 120 -1.11 10.56 -20.68
CA LYS A 120 -0.46 9.97 -19.53
C LYS A 120 -1.02 8.57 -19.26
N VAL A 121 -0.12 7.60 -19.11
CA VAL A 121 -0.47 6.24 -18.69
C VAL A 121 -0.78 6.26 -17.20
N ILE A 122 -1.88 5.61 -16.81
CA ILE A 122 -2.40 5.56 -15.45
C ILE A 122 -2.83 4.12 -15.09
N SER A 123 -2.98 3.88 -13.81
CA SER A 123 -3.65 2.67 -13.30
C SER A 123 -5.05 3.00 -12.80
N ILE A 124 -5.98 2.08 -13.02
CA ILE A 124 -7.38 2.20 -12.57
C ILE A 124 -7.71 0.98 -11.72
N LYS A 125 -7.90 1.16 -10.43
CA LYS A 125 -8.45 0.12 -9.54
C LYS A 125 -9.97 0.15 -9.70
N ARG A 126 -10.53 -0.92 -10.30
CA ARG A 126 -11.97 -1.10 -10.55
C ARG A 126 -12.53 -2.15 -9.61
N ILE A 127 -13.50 -1.78 -8.79
CA ILE A 127 -14.08 -2.62 -7.76
C ILE A 127 -15.56 -2.82 -8.07
N ASN A 128 -16.02 -4.06 -8.19
CA ASN A 128 -17.44 -4.36 -8.34
C ASN A 128 -18.11 -4.24 -6.97
N ILE A 129 -19.02 -3.30 -6.85
CA ILE A 129 -19.74 -3.00 -5.59
C ILE A 129 -21.14 -3.59 -5.55
N LYS A 130 -21.51 -4.38 -6.56
CA LYS A 130 -22.81 -5.06 -6.58
C LYS A 130 -22.90 -6.04 -5.42
N GLY A 131 -23.89 -5.88 -4.58
CA GLY A 131 -24.11 -6.72 -3.40
C GLY A 131 -23.26 -6.36 -2.17
N PHE A 132 -22.49 -5.27 -2.22
CA PHE A 132 -21.75 -4.79 -1.06
C PHE A 132 -22.69 -4.28 0.04
N SER A 133 -22.34 -4.60 1.28
CA SER A 133 -22.99 -4.01 2.44
C SER A 133 -22.59 -2.54 2.60
N THR A 134 -23.36 -1.80 3.41
CA THR A 134 -23.03 -0.41 3.78
C THR A 134 -21.63 -0.31 4.43
N ASN A 135 -21.22 -1.34 5.19
CA ASN A 135 -19.92 -1.37 5.84
C ASN A 135 -18.78 -1.56 4.83
N ASP A 136 -18.97 -2.41 3.79
CA ASP A 136 -17.99 -2.58 2.72
C ASP A 136 -17.79 -1.26 1.96
N LEU A 137 -18.88 -0.59 1.58
CA LEU A 137 -18.83 0.72 0.91
C LEU A 137 -18.13 1.77 1.78
N TYR A 138 -18.38 1.76 3.09
CA TYR A 138 -17.70 2.65 4.03
C TYR A 138 -16.19 2.41 4.05
N ASN A 139 -15.75 1.14 4.09
CA ASN A 139 -14.32 0.79 4.09
C ASN A 139 -13.62 1.27 2.81
N PHE A 140 -14.24 1.07 1.63
CA PHE A 140 -13.70 1.56 0.36
C PHE A 140 -13.68 3.08 0.25
N SER A 141 -14.73 3.74 0.73
CA SER A 141 -14.78 5.22 0.76
C SER A 141 -13.67 5.80 1.63
N ARG A 142 -13.33 5.11 2.72
CA ARG A 142 -12.24 5.50 3.63
C ARG A 142 -10.86 5.39 2.96
N GLU A 143 -10.57 4.30 2.24
CA GLU A 143 -9.34 4.15 1.44
C GLU A 143 -9.20 5.32 0.46
N THR A 144 -10.26 5.57 -0.30
CA THR A 144 -10.32 6.67 -1.27
C THR A 144 -10.09 8.02 -0.61
N LEU A 145 -10.71 8.28 0.54
CA LEU A 145 -10.57 9.52 1.29
C LEU A 145 -9.12 9.73 1.76
N TYR A 146 -8.48 8.70 2.28
CA TYR A 146 -7.07 8.81 2.68
C TYR A 146 -6.19 9.13 1.48
N LEU A 147 -6.26 8.34 0.41
CA LEU A 147 -5.44 8.55 -0.78
C LEU A 147 -5.63 9.92 -1.42
N SER A 148 -6.87 10.45 -1.45
CA SER A 148 -7.15 11.76 -2.03
C SER A 148 -6.50 12.93 -1.28
N ASN A 149 -6.25 12.74 0.03
CA ASN A 149 -5.70 13.76 0.91
C ASN A 149 -4.20 13.60 1.23
N LEU A 150 -3.62 12.43 0.94
CA LEU A 150 -2.21 12.16 1.19
C LEU A 150 -1.37 12.53 -0.06
N LYS A 151 -0.79 13.73 -0.07
CA LYS A 151 0.09 14.19 -1.15
C LYS A 151 1.54 14.11 -0.70
N HIS A 152 2.28 13.10 -1.14
CA HIS A 152 3.69 12.91 -0.83
C HIS A 152 4.38 12.15 -1.98
N LYS A 153 5.67 12.46 -2.25
CA LYS A 153 6.44 11.82 -3.33
C LYS A 153 6.50 10.29 -3.23
N ASN A 154 6.47 9.74 -2.01
CA ASN A 154 6.54 8.29 -1.76
C ASN A 154 5.17 7.68 -1.41
N ILE A 155 4.07 8.31 -1.79
CA ILE A 155 2.71 7.78 -1.73
C ILE A 155 2.11 7.87 -3.13
N ILE A 156 1.43 6.81 -3.57
CA ILE A 156 0.81 6.79 -4.88
C ILE A 156 -0.14 7.98 -5.06
N LYS A 157 0.01 8.72 -6.13
CA LYS A 157 -0.88 9.84 -6.44
C LYS A 157 -2.19 9.32 -6.99
N MET A 158 -3.30 9.71 -6.35
CA MET A 158 -4.64 9.50 -6.87
C MET A 158 -5.12 10.77 -7.58
N TYR A 159 -5.68 10.62 -8.79
CA TYR A 159 -6.20 11.72 -9.60
C TYR A 159 -7.66 11.98 -9.31
N CYS A 160 -8.47 10.92 -9.35
CA CYS A 160 -9.88 10.99 -9.02
C CYS A 160 -10.40 9.63 -8.57
N SER A 161 -11.56 9.66 -7.92
CA SER A 161 -12.37 8.49 -7.63
C SER A 161 -13.81 8.80 -8.03
N TYR A 162 -14.47 7.82 -8.65
CA TYR A 162 -15.87 7.95 -9.05
C TYR A 162 -16.57 6.60 -9.06
N GLN A 163 -17.89 6.63 -8.86
CA GLN A 163 -18.76 5.48 -9.05
C GLN A 163 -19.48 5.61 -10.38
N TYR A 164 -19.47 4.56 -11.18
CA TYR A 164 -20.26 4.48 -12.41
C TYR A 164 -20.84 3.08 -12.54
N LYS A 165 -22.18 3.01 -12.64
CA LYS A 165 -22.95 1.76 -12.56
C LYS A 165 -22.59 0.98 -11.27
N ASP A 166 -22.33 -0.31 -11.37
CA ASP A 166 -22.01 -1.21 -10.26
C ASP A 166 -20.51 -1.21 -9.89
N TYR A 167 -19.75 -0.22 -10.34
CA TYR A 167 -18.31 -0.17 -10.12
C TYR A 167 -17.84 1.13 -9.50
N LEU A 168 -16.89 1.01 -8.59
CA LEU A 168 -16.07 2.10 -8.08
C LEU A 168 -14.72 2.10 -8.82
N TYR A 169 -14.28 3.28 -9.22
CA TYR A 169 -13.04 3.51 -9.97
C TYR A 169 -12.12 4.45 -9.19
N ASN A 170 -10.90 4.02 -8.92
CA ASN A 170 -9.84 4.85 -8.37
C ASN A 170 -8.74 4.98 -9.43
N VAL A 171 -8.52 6.19 -9.92
CA VAL A 171 -7.52 6.50 -10.95
C VAL A 171 -6.26 7.03 -10.30
N MET A 172 -5.13 6.37 -10.57
CA MET A 172 -3.86 6.61 -9.88
C MET A 172 -2.68 6.59 -10.87
N ASP A 173 -1.51 7.02 -10.41
CA ASP A 173 -0.28 6.82 -11.17
C ASP A 173 -0.09 5.33 -11.50
N TYR A 174 0.48 5.08 -12.68
CA TYR A 174 0.92 3.74 -13.06
C TYR A 174 2.37 3.53 -12.62
N ALA A 175 2.59 2.52 -11.79
CA ALA A 175 3.91 2.14 -11.29
C ALA A 175 4.53 1.11 -12.26
N GLU A 176 5.33 1.59 -13.18
CA GLU A 176 5.89 0.79 -14.29
C GLU A 176 6.99 -0.17 -13.82
N GLY A 177 7.69 0.15 -12.75
CA GLY A 177 8.78 -0.66 -12.19
C GLY A 177 8.34 -1.89 -11.41
N GLY A 178 7.02 -2.05 -11.16
CA GLY A 178 6.45 -3.22 -10.48
C GLY A 178 6.60 -3.20 -8.96
N GLU A 179 6.38 -4.36 -8.33
CA GLU A 179 6.35 -4.52 -6.87
C GLU A 179 7.76 -4.74 -6.29
N LEU A 180 8.01 -4.24 -5.07
CA LEU A 180 9.22 -4.55 -4.29
C LEU A 180 9.40 -6.06 -4.07
N THR A 181 8.30 -6.81 -3.98
CA THR A 181 8.29 -8.28 -3.90
C THR A 181 9.09 -8.92 -5.03
N GLN A 182 8.97 -8.41 -6.25
CA GLN A 182 9.68 -8.95 -7.41
C GLN A 182 11.19 -8.73 -7.31
N LEU A 183 11.61 -7.59 -6.76
CA LEU A 183 13.03 -7.30 -6.52
C LEU A 183 13.59 -8.20 -5.41
N ILE A 184 12.86 -8.39 -4.32
CA ILE A 184 13.29 -9.27 -3.20
C ILE A 184 13.41 -10.73 -3.66
N ASN A 185 12.44 -11.21 -4.46
CA ASN A 185 12.39 -12.59 -4.92
C ASN A 185 13.29 -12.89 -6.13
N SER A 186 13.96 -11.88 -6.70
CA SER A 186 14.92 -12.10 -7.77
C SER A 186 16.17 -12.81 -7.24
N ASP A 187 16.85 -13.55 -8.09
CA ASP A 187 18.12 -14.22 -7.75
C ASP A 187 19.29 -13.24 -7.55
N ILE A 188 19.09 -11.99 -7.94
CA ILE A 188 20.11 -10.93 -7.85
C ILE A 188 20.14 -10.41 -6.41
N GLU A 189 21.33 -10.33 -5.83
CA GLU A 189 21.55 -9.66 -4.55
C GLU A 189 21.31 -8.15 -4.72
N ILE A 190 20.56 -7.56 -3.79
CA ILE A 190 20.28 -6.12 -3.82
C ILE A 190 21.48 -5.42 -3.15
N PRO A 191 22.19 -4.53 -3.85
CA PRO A 191 23.30 -3.79 -3.24
C PRO A 191 22.84 -2.98 -2.02
N GLU A 192 23.69 -2.90 -0.99
CA GLU A 192 23.33 -2.25 0.28
C GLU A 192 22.91 -0.78 0.10
N ASN A 193 23.63 -0.02 -0.73
CA ASN A 193 23.25 1.35 -1.05
C ASN A 193 21.85 1.44 -1.65
N LYS A 194 21.48 0.52 -2.55
CA LYS A 194 20.12 0.46 -3.11
C LYS A 194 19.09 0.08 -2.05
N ILE A 195 19.43 -0.81 -1.11
CA ILE A 195 18.53 -1.12 0.03
C ILE A 195 18.31 0.14 0.86
N LYS A 196 19.39 0.86 1.22
CA LYS A 196 19.33 2.11 1.99
C LYS A 196 18.43 3.15 1.29
N ASP A 197 18.62 3.37 -0.01
CA ASP A 197 17.86 4.35 -0.80
C ASP A 197 16.37 4.00 -0.88
N ILE A 198 16.05 2.75 -1.19
CA ILE A 198 14.65 2.27 -1.23
C ILE A 198 14.01 2.40 0.15
N PHE A 199 14.70 1.91 1.19
CA PHE A 199 14.15 1.86 2.53
C PHE A 199 13.94 3.26 3.11
N LYS A 200 14.87 4.19 2.85
CA LYS A 200 14.73 5.61 3.23
C LYS A 200 13.47 6.22 2.64
N GLN A 201 13.20 5.99 1.37
CA GLN A 201 11.99 6.50 0.71
C GLN A 201 10.71 5.92 1.34
N ILE A 202 10.71 4.62 1.68
CA ILE A 202 9.58 3.98 2.36
C ILE A 202 9.35 4.64 3.72
N ILE A 203 10.42 4.86 4.52
CA ILE A 203 10.31 5.51 5.82
C ILE A 203 9.80 6.95 5.69
N GLU A 204 10.26 7.73 4.71
CA GLU A 204 9.77 9.09 4.47
C GLU A 204 8.26 9.10 4.17
N GLY A 205 7.78 8.16 3.35
CA GLY A 205 6.35 7.99 3.09
C GLY A 205 5.56 7.63 4.35
N VAL A 206 6.03 6.66 5.13
CA VAL A 206 5.36 6.22 6.37
C VAL A 206 5.39 7.33 7.44
N LYS A 207 6.52 8.05 7.58
CA LYS A 207 6.62 9.22 8.47
C LYS A 207 5.56 10.27 8.12
N PHE A 208 5.38 10.56 6.83
CA PHE A 208 4.35 11.49 6.37
C PHE A 208 2.95 11.01 6.74
N ILE A 209 2.62 9.74 6.52
CA ILE A 209 1.34 9.14 6.90
C ILE A 209 1.10 9.30 8.40
N HIS A 210 2.11 8.95 9.22
CA HIS A 210 2.04 9.06 10.68
C HIS A 210 1.86 10.51 11.16
N SER A 211 2.46 11.50 10.46
CA SER A 211 2.26 12.92 10.76
C SER A 211 0.83 13.41 10.54
N LYS A 212 0.04 12.67 9.74
CA LYS A 212 -1.39 12.89 9.51
C LYS A 212 -2.27 12.02 10.41
N ASN A 213 -1.69 11.41 11.46
CA ASN A 213 -2.35 10.46 12.36
C ASN A 213 -2.98 9.25 11.65
N VAL A 214 -2.50 8.89 10.48
CA VAL A 214 -2.91 7.70 9.72
C VAL A 214 -1.92 6.58 9.97
N ILE A 215 -2.41 5.37 10.17
CA ILE A 215 -1.63 4.13 10.29
C ILE A 215 -1.97 3.26 9.08
N HIS A 216 -0.96 2.75 8.38
CA HIS A 216 -1.17 1.95 7.17
C HIS A 216 -1.73 0.55 7.46
N ARG A 217 -1.16 -0.16 8.45
CA ARG A 217 -1.55 -1.49 8.96
C ARG A 217 -1.31 -2.69 8.03
N ASP A 218 -1.04 -2.48 6.76
CA ASP A 218 -0.76 -3.55 5.79
C ASP A 218 0.53 -3.28 4.99
N LEU A 219 1.57 -2.79 5.66
CA LEU A 219 2.87 -2.62 5.02
C LEU A 219 3.50 -3.99 4.75
N LYS A 220 3.73 -4.26 3.46
CA LYS A 220 4.38 -5.46 2.94
C LYS A 220 5.00 -5.16 1.57
N PRO A 221 5.94 -5.96 1.07
CA PRO A 221 6.59 -5.70 -0.21
C PRO A 221 5.64 -5.58 -1.40
N ASN A 222 4.47 -6.24 -1.35
CA ASN A 222 3.45 -6.14 -2.40
C ASN A 222 2.76 -4.76 -2.46
N ASN A 223 2.74 -4.03 -1.34
CA ASN A 223 2.14 -2.71 -1.23
C ASN A 223 3.15 -1.57 -1.41
N ILE A 224 4.34 -1.90 -1.91
CA ILE A 224 5.42 -0.97 -2.25
C ILE A 224 5.76 -1.16 -3.72
N LEU A 225 5.57 -0.12 -4.52
CA LEU A 225 5.79 -0.15 -5.96
C LEU A 225 6.91 0.80 -6.36
N PHE A 226 7.49 0.55 -7.53
CA PHE A 226 8.42 1.46 -8.21
C PHE A 226 7.68 2.19 -9.33
N LEU A 227 7.70 3.52 -9.31
CA LEU A 227 7.08 4.33 -10.36
C LEU A 227 7.81 4.21 -11.68
N ASP A 228 9.14 4.07 -11.64
CA ASP A 228 10.05 4.01 -12.79
C ASP A 228 10.57 2.59 -13.04
N LYS A 229 10.93 2.30 -14.29
CA LYS A 229 11.54 1.02 -14.70
C LYS A 229 12.89 0.76 -14.05
N GLU A 230 13.65 1.81 -13.80
CA GLU A 230 14.97 1.80 -13.17
C GLU A 230 14.90 1.42 -11.70
N LYS A 231 13.67 1.40 -11.13
CA LYS A 231 13.40 1.08 -9.72
C LYS A 231 14.13 2.01 -8.76
N THR A 232 14.06 3.31 -9.04
CA THR A 232 14.69 4.36 -8.23
C THR A 232 13.69 5.13 -7.39
N HIS A 233 12.41 5.23 -7.81
CA HIS A 233 11.36 5.97 -7.13
C HIS A 233 10.30 5.05 -6.54
N VAL A 234 10.23 5.02 -5.22
CA VAL A 234 9.32 4.14 -4.45
C VAL A 234 8.04 4.86 -4.05
N VAL A 235 6.92 4.17 -4.17
CA VAL A 235 5.62 4.64 -3.67
C VAL A 235 4.88 3.55 -2.88
N ILE A 236 4.21 3.97 -1.82
CA ILE A 236 3.34 3.14 -0.99
C ILE A 236 1.93 3.18 -1.56
N ILE A 237 1.29 2.01 -1.62
CA ILE A 237 -0.08 1.82 -2.13
C ILE A 237 -0.94 1.10 -1.09
N ASP A 238 -2.24 1.04 -1.37
CA ASP A 238 -3.24 0.21 -0.68
C ASP A 238 -3.50 0.59 0.79
N PHE A 239 -4.36 1.58 0.97
CA PHE A 239 -4.82 2.09 2.27
C PHE A 239 -6.13 1.43 2.73
N GLY A 240 -6.49 0.26 2.19
CA GLY A 240 -7.78 -0.41 2.40
C GLY A 240 -8.09 -0.74 3.86
N ILE A 241 -7.07 -1.04 4.68
CA ILE A 241 -7.23 -1.28 6.11
C ILE A 241 -6.61 -0.19 6.99
N SER A 242 -6.19 0.93 6.38
CA SER A 242 -5.64 2.07 7.12
C SER A 242 -6.63 2.64 8.12
N GLY A 243 -6.13 3.23 9.19
CA GLY A 243 -6.98 3.77 10.25
C GLY A 243 -6.34 4.91 11.01
N ILE A 244 -7.16 5.63 11.79
CA ILE A 244 -6.69 6.69 12.67
C ILE A 244 -6.00 6.06 13.88
N SER A 245 -4.91 6.66 14.34
CA SER A 245 -4.25 6.32 15.60
C SER A 245 -5.28 6.42 16.74
N ASN A 246 -5.29 5.43 17.64
CA ASN A 246 -6.24 5.29 18.75
C ASN A 246 -7.64 4.71 18.41
N GLY A 247 -7.89 4.26 17.18
CA GLY A 247 -9.09 3.49 16.85
C GLY A 247 -9.02 2.03 17.33
N LEU A 248 -10.10 1.53 17.92
CA LEU A 248 -10.27 0.09 18.23
C LEU A 248 -10.68 -0.62 16.94
N ASN A 249 -9.82 -1.47 16.38
CA ASN A 249 -10.18 -2.28 15.21
C ASN A 249 -9.85 -3.75 15.43
N LYS A 250 -10.89 -4.59 15.34
CA LYS A 250 -10.79 -6.04 15.40
C LYS A 250 -10.41 -6.72 14.07
N GLU A 251 -10.36 -5.96 12.96
CA GLU A 251 -10.29 -6.49 11.59
C GLU A 251 -8.87 -6.62 11.00
N ILE A 252 -7.82 -6.40 11.80
CA ILE A 252 -6.43 -6.27 11.30
C ILE A 252 -5.82 -7.61 10.85
N ILE A 253 -6.40 -8.76 11.19
CA ILE A 253 -5.79 -10.05 10.90
C ILE A 253 -6.46 -10.70 9.69
N GLN A 254 -5.99 -10.38 8.48
CA GLN A 254 -6.32 -11.14 7.28
C GLN A 254 -5.32 -12.29 7.06
N ALA A 255 -5.83 -13.42 6.55
CA ALA A 255 -5.00 -14.57 6.20
C ALA A 255 -3.87 -14.16 5.23
N GLY A 256 -2.61 -14.45 5.56
CA GLY A 256 -1.42 -14.12 4.79
C GLY A 256 -0.60 -12.95 5.31
N THR A 257 -1.15 -12.11 6.18
CA THR A 257 -0.44 -10.92 6.74
C THR A 257 0.27 -11.22 8.07
N PHE A 258 0.09 -12.41 8.66
CA PHE A 258 0.68 -12.78 9.96
C PHE A 258 2.18 -12.52 10.09
N LYS A 259 2.94 -12.74 9.01
CA LYS A 259 4.40 -12.56 9.00
C LYS A 259 4.84 -11.10 9.18
N PHE A 260 3.94 -10.14 8.94
CA PHE A 260 4.17 -8.70 9.11
C PHE A 260 3.49 -8.15 10.36
N THR A 261 2.73 -8.97 11.09
CA THR A 261 1.92 -8.54 12.23
C THR A 261 2.74 -8.55 13.53
N PRO A 262 2.75 -7.45 14.31
CA PRO A 262 3.50 -7.36 15.56
C PRO A 262 2.84 -8.13 16.70
N PRO A 263 3.59 -8.46 17.79
CA PRO A 263 3.12 -9.28 18.89
C PRO A 263 1.90 -8.70 19.61
N GLU A 264 1.82 -7.38 19.75
CA GLU A 264 0.68 -6.70 20.41
C GLU A 264 -0.65 -6.91 19.69
N ILE A 265 -0.63 -7.09 18.35
CA ILE A 265 -1.83 -7.39 17.57
C ILE A 265 -2.18 -8.88 17.66
N LEU A 266 -1.17 -9.75 17.72
CA LEU A 266 -1.39 -11.20 17.82
C LEU A 266 -1.90 -11.61 19.19
N SER A 267 -1.58 -10.89 20.27
CA SER A 267 -1.83 -11.27 21.67
C SER A 267 -3.29 -11.09 22.14
N LYS A 268 -4.27 -10.82 21.30
CA LYS A 268 -5.72 -10.74 21.62
C LYS A 268 -6.13 -9.85 22.82
N ASN A 269 -5.21 -9.21 23.51
CA ASN A 269 -5.50 -8.29 24.59
C ASN A 269 -5.98 -6.95 24.01
N ASN A 270 -6.86 -6.24 24.72
CA ASN A 270 -7.40 -4.94 24.31
C ASN A 270 -6.29 -4.00 23.85
N PHE A 271 -5.95 -4.06 22.55
CA PHE A 271 -4.85 -3.32 21.97
C PHE A 271 -5.34 -2.01 21.39
N GLN A 272 -4.72 -0.93 21.81
CA GLN A 272 -4.91 0.37 21.20
C GLN A 272 -3.99 0.50 19.97
N SER A 273 -4.56 0.67 18.78
CA SER A 273 -3.82 0.80 17.52
C SER A 273 -2.86 1.99 17.60
N SER A 274 -1.59 1.75 17.33
CA SER A 274 -0.56 2.78 17.28
C SER A 274 0.27 2.68 16.01
N ASN A 275 0.95 3.76 15.63
CA ASN A 275 1.86 3.80 14.48
C ASN A 275 3.04 2.81 14.60
N LYS A 276 3.29 2.27 15.78
CA LYS A 276 4.35 1.27 16.02
C LYS A 276 4.07 -0.07 15.33
N ILE A 277 2.82 -0.33 14.90
CA ILE A 277 2.47 -1.48 14.05
C ILE A 277 3.25 -1.42 12.73
N ASP A 278 3.23 -0.26 12.08
CA ASP A 278 3.90 -0.06 10.80
C ASP A 278 5.42 -0.20 10.93
N ILE A 279 6.00 0.22 12.07
CA ILE A 279 7.45 0.08 12.32
C ILE A 279 7.89 -1.38 12.37
N TRP A 280 7.09 -2.27 12.99
CA TRP A 280 7.34 -3.71 12.96
C TRP A 280 7.32 -4.25 11.53
N SER A 281 6.31 -3.91 10.75
CA SER A 281 6.17 -4.33 9.36
C SER A 281 7.33 -3.83 8.50
N LEU A 282 7.80 -2.60 8.73
CA LEU A 282 9.00 -2.04 8.09
C LEU A 282 10.26 -2.84 8.44
N GLY A 283 10.39 -3.30 9.70
CA GLY A 283 11.47 -4.19 10.12
C GLY A 283 11.47 -5.49 9.32
N VAL A 284 10.29 -6.09 9.10
CA VAL A 284 10.16 -7.30 8.28
C VAL A 284 10.57 -7.03 6.83
N ILE A 285 10.16 -5.90 6.26
CA ILE A 285 10.54 -5.51 4.89
C ILE A 285 12.05 -5.35 4.78
N LEU A 286 12.69 -4.62 5.70
CA LEU A 286 14.15 -4.43 5.70
C LEU A 286 14.89 -5.76 5.82
N TYR A 287 14.44 -6.62 6.73
CA TYR A 287 15.02 -7.95 6.92
C TYR A 287 14.90 -8.81 5.64
N LEU A 288 13.75 -8.78 4.96
CA LEU A 288 13.54 -9.47 3.69
C LEU A 288 14.46 -8.95 2.57
N MET A 289 14.68 -7.63 2.50
CA MET A 289 15.57 -7.04 1.50
C MET A 289 17.02 -7.51 1.65
N TYR A 290 17.48 -7.72 2.89
CA TYR A 290 18.85 -8.21 3.17
C TYR A 290 18.98 -9.71 3.06
N PHE A 291 18.04 -10.46 3.63
CA PHE A 291 18.23 -11.88 3.88
C PHE A 291 17.34 -12.78 3.04
N LYS A 292 16.38 -12.22 2.30
CA LYS A 292 15.38 -12.95 1.48
C LYS A 292 14.62 -14.03 2.29
N LYS A 293 14.58 -13.87 3.61
CA LYS A 293 13.92 -14.76 4.57
C LYS A 293 13.12 -13.94 5.57
N TYR A 294 12.08 -14.52 6.13
CA TYR A 294 11.32 -13.87 7.19
C TYR A 294 12.08 -13.95 8.54
N PRO A 295 12.03 -12.88 9.37
CA PRO A 295 12.69 -12.88 10.69
C PRO A 295 12.05 -13.89 11.65
N PHE A 296 10.75 -14.08 11.53
CA PHE A 296 9.96 -15.05 12.29
C PHE A 296 9.13 -15.87 11.30
N ASP A 297 9.57 -17.08 10.99
CA ASP A 297 8.93 -17.97 10.03
C ASP A 297 8.50 -19.28 10.67
N GLY A 298 7.45 -19.93 10.16
CA GLY A 298 6.90 -21.18 10.67
C GLY A 298 6.03 -21.88 9.64
N ILE A 299 5.76 -23.16 9.88
CA ILE A 299 4.96 -24.00 9.00
C ILE A 299 3.45 -23.66 9.04
N ASN A 300 3.01 -22.92 10.05
CA ASN A 300 1.64 -22.45 10.21
C ASN A 300 1.59 -21.16 11.06
N ASP A 301 0.42 -20.51 11.04
CA ASP A 301 0.18 -19.25 11.74
C ASP A 301 0.39 -19.34 13.26
N LYS A 302 0.10 -20.50 13.87
CA LYS A 302 0.30 -20.73 15.31
C LYS A 302 1.78 -20.72 15.69
N GLU A 303 2.62 -21.31 14.85
CA GLU A 303 4.07 -21.32 15.05
C GLU A 303 4.66 -19.91 14.83
N ILE A 304 4.25 -19.23 13.76
CA ILE A 304 4.66 -17.84 13.48
C ILE A 304 4.30 -16.94 14.67
N ARG A 305 3.06 -17.02 15.16
CA ARG A 305 2.60 -16.27 16.34
C ARG A 305 3.51 -16.52 17.54
N LYS A 306 3.77 -17.79 17.86
CA LYS A 306 4.63 -18.15 19.01
C LYS A 306 6.02 -17.54 18.86
N LYS A 307 6.62 -17.58 17.67
CA LYS A 307 7.94 -16.99 17.40
C LYS A 307 7.91 -15.47 17.50
N VAL A 308 6.91 -14.81 16.91
CA VAL A 308 6.73 -13.36 17.00
C VAL A 308 6.58 -12.90 18.45
N GLU A 309 5.86 -13.64 19.29
CA GLU A 309 5.62 -13.29 20.70
C GLU A 309 6.84 -13.54 21.61
N ARG A 310 7.60 -14.61 21.35
CA ARG A 310 8.56 -15.15 22.34
C ARG A 310 10.01 -15.16 21.89
N ASP A 311 10.27 -15.40 20.59
CA ASP A 311 11.63 -15.60 20.13
C ASP A 311 12.36 -14.26 19.96
N GLU A 312 13.66 -14.26 20.23
CA GLU A 312 14.53 -13.17 19.89
C GLU A 312 14.80 -13.13 18.37
N LEU A 313 15.12 -11.93 17.87
CA LEU A 313 15.53 -11.77 16.47
C LEU A 313 16.84 -12.53 16.23
N LYS A 314 16.81 -13.42 15.23
CA LYS A 314 17.97 -14.18 14.78
C LYS A 314 18.47 -13.67 13.45
N PHE A 315 19.76 -13.74 13.23
CA PHE A 315 20.42 -13.40 11.98
C PHE A 315 21.02 -14.65 11.33
N PRO A 316 21.16 -14.68 9.99
CA PRO A 316 21.77 -15.80 9.31
C PRO A 316 23.20 -16.02 9.76
N ILE A 317 23.58 -17.29 9.93
CA ILE A 317 24.89 -17.68 10.41
C ILE A 317 25.94 -17.54 9.32
N GLY A 318 27.15 -17.11 9.67
CA GLY A 318 28.28 -16.99 8.74
C GLY A 318 28.26 -15.75 7.85
N ILE A 319 27.21 -14.93 7.92
CA ILE A 319 27.12 -13.67 7.17
C ILE A 319 27.71 -12.53 8.01
N LYS A 320 28.48 -11.68 7.36
CA LYS A 320 29.04 -10.46 7.93
C LYS A 320 28.00 -9.35 7.82
N ILE A 321 27.51 -8.85 8.95
CA ILE A 321 26.42 -7.86 9.02
C ILE A 321 26.91 -6.62 9.78
N ARG A 322 26.57 -5.42 9.31
CA ARG A 322 26.89 -4.18 10.02
C ARG A 322 26.21 -4.12 11.38
N LYS A 323 26.93 -3.69 12.41
CA LYS A 323 26.36 -3.54 13.78
C LYS A 323 25.22 -2.56 13.80
N SER A 324 25.29 -1.46 13.05
CA SER A 324 24.20 -0.50 12.93
C SER A 324 22.93 -1.15 12.39
N LEU A 325 22.99 -1.97 11.34
CA LEU A 325 21.84 -2.70 10.82
C LEU A 325 21.26 -3.67 11.88
N VAL A 326 22.12 -4.37 12.62
CA VAL A 326 21.67 -5.27 13.70
C VAL A 326 20.91 -4.50 14.77
N ASN A 327 21.44 -3.38 15.21
CA ASN A 327 20.84 -2.54 16.25
C ASN A 327 19.52 -1.91 15.76
N LEU A 328 19.49 -1.38 14.54
CA LEU A 328 18.28 -0.85 13.91
C LEU A 328 17.17 -1.90 13.87
N LEU A 329 17.46 -3.09 13.35
CA LEU A 329 16.49 -4.18 13.29
C LEU A 329 16.01 -4.61 14.68
N ARG A 330 16.90 -4.68 15.69
CA ARG A 330 16.51 -4.95 17.10
C ARG A 330 15.56 -3.87 17.63
N GLY A 331 15.82 -2.60 17.34
CA GLY A 331 14.94 -1.49 17.71
C GLY A 331 13.56 -1.56 17.06
N MET A 332 13.51 -1.97 15.78
CA MET A 332 12.24 -2.15 15.05
C MET A 332 11.45 -3.38 15.53
N PHE A 333 12.14 -4.44 15.95
CA PHE A 333 11.53 -5.67 16.48
C PHE A 333 11.40 -5.69 18.01
N GLU A 334 11.51 -4.53 18.67
CA GLU A 334 11.20 -4.42 20.10
C GLU A 334 9.75 -4.87 20.35
N LYS A 335 9.60 -5.88 21.25
CA LYS A 335 8.29 -6.51 21.51
C LYS A 335 7.32 -5.56 22.20
N ASN A 336 7.85 -4.69 23.07
CA ASN A 336 7.05 -3.66 23.70
C ASN A 336 6.86 -2.47 22.76
N ALA A 337 5.66 -2.32 22.19
CA ALA A 337 5.35 -1.25 21.24
C ALA A 337 5.70 0.16 21.76
N LYS A 338 5.63 0.40 23.09
CA LYS A 338 5.99 1.71 23.68
C LYS A 338 7.50 2.00 23.64
N ARG A 339 8.34 0.95 23.63
CA ARG A 339 9.80 1.08 23.54
C ARG A 339 10.32 0.98 22.12
N ARG A 340 9.49 0.44 21.18
CA ARG A 340 9.84 0.32 19.76
C ARG A 340 10.13 1.70 19.19
N ILE A 341 11.23 1.83 18.45
CA ILE A 341 11.64 3.07 17.77
C ILE A 341 10.54 3.59 16.82
N ASP A 342 10.66 4.82 16.38
CA ASP A 342 9.74 5.43 15.40
C ASP A 342 10.46 5.81 14.08
N CYS A 343 9.73 6.43 13.13
CA CYS A 343 10.32 6.82 11.85
C CYS A 343 11.43 7.86 11.97
N ASN A 344 11.40 8.73 12.98
CA ASN A 344 12.47 9.70 13.20
C ASN A 344 13.72 9.00 13.70
N ASP A 345 13.57 8.12 14.70
CA ASP A 345 14.68 7.32 15.21
C ASP A 345 15.38 6.53 14.10
N ILE A 346 14.58 5.92 13.19
CA ILE A 346 15.11 5.17 12.05
C ILE A 346 15.89 6.08 11.09
N LEU A 347 15.36 7.24 10.71
CA LEU A 347 16.03 8.15 9.76
C LEU A 347 17.33 8.76 10.32
N PHE A 348 17.44 8.90 11.64
CA PHE A 348 18.64 9.40 12.32
C PHE A 348 19.60 8.29 12.75
N ASP A 349 19.27 7.02 12.52
CA ASP A 349 20.12 5.89 12.89
C ASP A 349 21.45 5.89 12.14
N LEU A 350 22.50 5.39 12.79
CA LEU A 350 23.85 5.23 12.23
C LEU A 350 23.85 4.39 10.96
N TYR A 351 22.92 3.46 10.82
CA TYR A 351 22.77 2.65 9.61
C TYR A 351 22.70 3.50 8.33
N PHE A 352 22.07 4.68 8.37
CA PHE A 352 21.98 5.59 7.22
C PHE A 352 23.10 6.62 7.14
N ASN A 353 23.78 6.89 8.26
CA ASN A 353 24.60 8.09 8.41
C ASN A 353 26.10 7.77 8.67
N ASP A 354 26.48 6.51 8.84
CA ASP A 354 27.86 6.11 9.12
C ASP A 354 28.29 4.95 8.22
N ASP A 355 29.32 5.19 7.41
CA ASP A 355 29.94 4.17 6.57
C ASP A 355 31.14 3.48 7.26
N SER A 356 31.60 3.96 8.42
CA SER A 356 32.71 3.42 9.21
C SER A 356 32.30 2.29 10.15
N ASP A 357 31.07 1.80 10.06
CA ASP A 357 30.44 0.86 10.97
C ASP A 357 31.16 -0.49 11.05
N GLU A 358 31.26 -1.00 12.27
CA GLU A 358 31.82 -2.31 12.54
C GLU A 358 30.87 -3.44 12.13
N PHE A 359 31.45 -4.62 11.85
CA PHE A 359 30.69 -5.79 11.43
C PHE A 359 30.59 -6.85 12.54
N GLU A 360 29.46 -7.54 12.58
CA GLU A 360 29.20 -8.69 13.44
C GLU A 360 29.04 -9.96 12.61
N ILE A 361 29.64 -11.07 13.06
CA ILE A 361 29.49 -12.39 12.43
C ILE A 361 28.77 -13.31 13.40
N PHE A 362 27.55 -13.70 13.03
CA PHE A 362 26.77 -14.64 13.82
C PHE A 362 27.28 -16.07 13.62
N LYS A 363 27.71 -16.71 14.72
CA LYS A 363 28.14 -18.10 14.76
C LYS A 363 27.04 -18.97 15.35
N ASN A 364 26.99 -20.25 14.99
CA ASN A 364 26.18 -21.20 15.72
C ASN A 364 26.66 -21.22 17.17
N GLU A 365 25.79 -20.95 18.12
CA GLU A 365 26.00 -21.42 19.49
C GLU A 365 25.95 -22.94 19.44
N VAL A 366 27.11 -23.56 19.30
CA VAL A 366 27.24 -24.98 19.57
C VAL A 366 26.87 -25.09 21.06
N ASN A 367 25.70 -25.61 21.36
CA ASN A 367 25.30 -25.97 22.71
C ASN A 367 26.40 -26.85 23.26
N LYS A 368 27.29 -26.28 24.06
CA LYS A 368 28.13 -27.02 25.00
C LYS A 368 27.19 -27.55 26.11
N ARG A 369 26.23 -28.38 25.74
CA ARG A 369 25.69 -29.34 26.68
C ARG A 369 26.86 -30.26 27.00
N LYS A 370 27.49 -30.02 28.14
CA LYS A 370 28.37 -31.02 28.79
C LYS A 370 27.52 -32.30 28.82
N PHE A 371 27.93 -33.24 27.94
CA PHE A 371 27.52 -34.62 28.13
C PHE A 371 28.03 -35.02 29.51
N ARG A 372 27.15 -35.11 30.47
CA ARG A 372 27.42 -35.89 31.67
C ARG A 372 27.60 -37.31 31.18
N VAL A 373 28.84 -37.78 31.13
CA VAL A 373 29.18 -39.18 31.01
C VAL A 373 28.46 -39.89 32.16
N ILE A 374 27.42 -40.63 31.83
CA ILE A 374 26.82 -41.57 32.78
C ILE A 374 27.77 -42.75 32.85
N PRO A 375 28.31 -43.12 34.03
CA PRO A 375 29.17 -44.29 34.15
C PRO A 375 28.46 -45.56 33.71
N ASP A 376 29.20 -46.42 33.05
CA ASP A 376 28.80 -47.69 32.46
C ASP A 376 27.81 -48.51 33.33
N LEU A 377 26.62 -48.71 32.83
CA LEU A 377 25.77 -49.83 33.23
C LEU A 377 26.08 -50.99 32.29
N ASN A 378 26.86 -51.95 32.82
CA ASN A 378 27.05 -53.27 32.24
C ASN A 378 25.67 -53.92 31.99
N ILE A 379 25.22 -53.95 30.74
CA ILE A 379 24.11 -54.80 30.34
C ILE A 379 24.71 -55.98 29.61
N ASN A 380 24.60 -57.13 30.23
CA ASN A 380 24.92 -58.42 29.75
C ASN A 380 24.08 -58.75 28.53
N ILE A 381 24.71 -58.94 27.38
CA ILE A 381 24.09 -59.45 26.15
C ILE A 381 24.11 -60.97 26.25
N ASN A 382 23.03 -61.56 26.73
CA ASN A 382 22.63 -62.93 26.44
C ASN A 382 21.18 -63.08 26.88
N ASP A 383 20.30 -62.99 25.97
CA ASP A 383 19.21 -63.93 25.80
C ASP A 383 18.53 -63.68 24.44
N CYS A 384 18.83 -64.71 23.65
CA CYS A 384 18.29 -64.88 22.32
C CYS A 384 16.88 -65.51 22.33
N SER A 385 16.18 -65.25 21.24
CA SER A 385 15.29 -66.16 20.55
C SER A 385 13.93 -66.51 21.20
N GLN A 386 12.89 -66.10 20.51
CA GLN A 386 11.89 -66.96 19.86
C GLN A 386 10.72 -66.05 19.37
N VAL A 387 10.62 -65.91 18.08
CA VAL A 387 9.67 -66.43 17.14
C VAL A 387 8.29 -66.74 17.75
N ASN A 388 7.28 -66.03 17.35
CA ASN A 388 6.05 -66.66 16.85
C ASN A 388 5.21 -65.70 15.98
N THR A 389 5.07 -66.14 14.74
CA THR A 389 4.06 -65.75 13.79
C THR A 389 2.70 -66.26 14.26
N ASP A 390 1.65 -65.45 14.24
CA ASP A 390 0.34 -65.99 13.89
C ASP A 390 -0.53 -64.94 13.16
N LYS A 391 -1.10 -65.50 12.12
CA LYS A 391 -2.08 -64.91 11.22
C LYS A 391 -3.46 -64.86 11.87
N SER A 392 -4.24 -63.90 11.58
CA SER A 392 -5.49 -64.08 10.81
C SER A 392 -6.65 -63.16 11.20
N LYS A 393 -7.27 -62.68 10.14
CA LYS A 393 -8.70 -62.47 9.88
C LYS A 393 -9.43 -61.24 10.48
N SER A 394 -9.66 -60.33 9.60
CA SER A 394 -10.98 -59.93 9.03
C SER A 394 -12.06 -59.45 10.00
N SER A 395 -12.48 -58.20 9.86
CA SER A 395 -13.88 -57.95 9.49
C SER A 395 -14.10 -56.51 9.04
N LYS A 396 -14.83 -56.42 7.97
CA LYS A 396 -15.41 -55.24 7.33
C LYS A 396 -16.30 -54.46 8.31
N ASN A 397 -16.27 -53.14 8.29
CA ASN A 397 -17.50 -52.41 8.01
C ASN A 397 -17.23 -50.94 7.62
N SER A 398 -17.76 -50.67 6.47
CA SER A 398 -18.04 -49.44 5.81
C SER A 398 -18.74 -48.40 6.68
N ASN A 399 -18.31 -47.15 6.62
CA ASN A 399 -19.22 -46.01 6.44
C ASN A 399 -18.42 -44.75 6.07
N VAL A 400 -18.24 -44.58 4.79
CA VAL A 400 -17.79 -43.31 4.18
C VAL A 400 -19.02 -42.42 4.11
N ARG A 401 -19.12 -41.43 4.96
CA ARG A 401 -19.97 -40.27 4.73
C ARG A 401 -19.12 -39.12 4.14
N SER A 402 -19.24 -39.00 2.82
CA SER A 402 -18.78 -37.89 2.04
C SER A 402 -19.51 -36.60 2.47
N PHE A 403 -18.82 -35.70 3.11
CA PHE A 403 -19.28 -34.31 3.20
C PHE A 403 -18.86 -33.56 1.94
N ARG A 404 -19.76 -33.45 0.98
CA ARG A 404 -19.66 -32.46 -0.10
C ARG A 404 -19.69 -31.06 0.51
N LYS A 405 -18.59 -30.35 0.43
CA LYS A 405 -18.54 -28.91 0.62
C LYS A 405 -19.32 -28.25 -0.53
N LYS A 406 -20.45 -27.68 -0.21
CA LYS A 406 -21.17 -26.76 -1.09
C LYS A 406 -20.36 -25.47 -1.21
N ASN A 407 -20.02 -25.16 -2.42
CA ASN A 407 -19.41 -23.88 -2.82
C ASN A 407 -20.52 -22.81 -2.79
N PRO A 408 -20.40 -21.67 -2.06
CA PRO A 408 -21.48 -20.69 -1.94
C PRO A 408 -21.50 -19.63 -3.04
N PHE A 409 -20.90 -19.89 -4.21
CA PHE A 409 -20.95 -18.94 -5.33
C PHE A 409 -21.46 -19.62 -6.60
N ASN A 410 -22.77 -19.94 -6.60
CA ASN A 410 -23.59 -20.02 -7.80
C ASN A 410 -24.93 -19.38 -7.44
N ILE A 411 -25.09 -18.13 -7.79
CA ILE A 411 -26.23 -17.50 -8.46
C ILE A 411 -25.74 -16.09 -8.86
#